data_53e3e1cf0e847b1bf6cede5f5c7e23ae
#
_entry.id   53e3e1cf0e847b1bf6cede5f5c7e23ae
#
_cell.length_a   1.000
_cell.length_b   1.000
_cell.length_c   1.000
_cell.angle_alpha   90.00
_cell.angle_beta   90.00
_cell.angle_gamma   90.00
#
_symmetry.space_group_name_H-M   'P 1'
#
loop_
_entity.id
_entity.type
_entity.pdbx_description
1 polymer ?
#
loop_
_entity_poly.entity_id
_entity_poly.type
_entity_poly.pdbx_seq_one_letter_code
_entity_poly.pdbx_strand_id
1 'polypeptide(L)'
;SYDWQTSGIFLIGHSAGAHLVAELLGRPFFDKEKEESKVKGAILLSGIYEPEVVLGLDINEDIRLNDKIASDCNVMRKPPLTKSPIMICVGGDEPEGWIDQSRRYAEVCRSQNLSVDFQIVEDANHFSLLDHAMNSDYVLNKNIIDFIKRLD
;
A
#
# COMPACT_ATOMS: atom_id res chain seq x y z
N SER A 1 25.00 5.38 -22.00
CA SER A 1 23.59 5.67 -21.63
C SER A 1 22.83 4.35 -21.63
N TYR A 2 22.32 3.95 -20.48
CA TYR A 2 21.39 2.82 -20.42
C TYR A 2 20.05 3.31 -20.94
N ASP A 3 19.60 2.74 -22.03
CA ASP A 3 18.28 3.02 -22.60
C ASP A 3 17.25 2.18 -21.82
N TRP A 4 16.74 2.75 -20.74
CA TRP A 4 15.69 2.13 -19.92
C TRP A 4 14.35 2.31 -20.66
N GLN A 5 14.07 1.42 -21.59
CA GLN A 5 12.72 1.28 -22.12
C GLN A 5 11.87 0.52 -21.07
N THR A 6 11.30 1.24 -20.11
CA THR A 6 10.37 0.66 -19.16
C THR A 6 8.97 0.76 -19.73
N SER A 7 8.31 -0.38 -19.92
CA SER A 7 6.88 -0.47 -20.28
C SER A 7 5.98 0.09 -19.17
N GLY A 8 6.50 0.22 -17.95
CA GLY A 8 5.84 0.77 -16.78
C GLY A 8 6.62 0.48 -15.49
N ILE A 9 6.13 1.01 -14.38
CA ILE A 9 6.68 0.81 -13.04
C ILE A 9 5.62 0.26 -12.10
N PHE A 10 6.04 -0.56 -11.13
CA PHE A 10 5.25 -0.99 -10.00
C PHE A 10 5.77 -0.33 -8.73
N LEU A 11 4.87 0.14 -7.89
CA LEU A 11 5.22 0.71 -6.59
C LEU A 11 4.97 -0.36 -5.51
N ILE A 12 5.98 -0.65 -4.71
CA ILE A 12 5.86 -1.60 -3.59
C ILE A 12 6.31 -0.89 -2.32
N GLY A 13 5.53 -1.02 -1.26
CA GLY A 13 5.88 -0.48 0.05
C GLY A 13 5.41 -1.37 1.19
N HIS A 14 6.15 -1.35 2.30
CA HIS A 14 5.79 -2.02 3.54
C HIS A 14 5.70 -1.01 4.68
N SER A 15 4.72 -1.17 5.57
CA SER A 15 4.55 -0.32 6.76
C SER A 15 4.47 1.18 6.38
N ALA A 16 5.36 2.01 6.88
CA ALA A 16 5.49 3.41 6.49
C ALA A 16 5.77 3.60 4.99
N GLY A 17 6.46 2.64 4.34
CA GLY A 17 6.66 2.63 2.89
C GLY A 17 5.36 2.41 2.12
N ALA A 18 4.45 1.59 2.62
CA ALA A 18 3.12 1.42 2.03
C ALA A 18 2.27 2.69 2.21
N HIS A 19 2.37 3.36 3.36
CA HIS A 19 1.78 4.67 3.57
C HIS A 19 2.29 5.69 2.54
N LEU A 20 3.61 5.75 2.32
CA LEU A 20 4.21 6.65 1.35
C LEU A 20 3.70 6.39 -0.07
N VAL A 21 3.56 5.12 -0.46
CA VAL A 21 2.96 4.76 -1.76
C VAL A 21 1.50 5.22 -1.81
N ALA A 22 0.71 4.99 -0.77
CA ALA A 22 -0.69 5.42 -0.71
C ALA A 22 -0.84 6.95 -0.82
N GLU A 23 0.00 7.73 -0.10
CA GLU A 23 0.07 9.18 -0.22
C GLU A 23 0.43 9.61 -1.65
N LEU A 24 1.40 8.93 -2.27
CA LEU A 24 1.81 9.22 -3.63
C LEU A 24 0.66 9.03 -4.63
N LEU A 25 -0.09 7.93 -4.51
CA LEU A 25 -1.23 7.62 -5.39
C LEU A 25 -2.38 8.64 -5.25
N GLY A 26 -2.48 9.33 -4.12
CA GLY A 26 -3.44 10.42 -3.89
C GLY A 26 -3.00 11.79 -4.40
N ARG A 27 -1.83 11.91 -5.04
CA ARG A 27 -1.32 13.19 -5.52
C ARG A 27 -1.87 13.57 -6.90
N PRO A 28 -2.08 14.88 -7.18
CA PRO A 28 -2.71 15.36 -8.43
C PRO A 28 -1.96 14.99 -9.71
N PHE A 29 -0.67 14.67 -9.65
CA PHE A 29 0.08 14.26 -10.85
C PHE A 29 -0.27 12.85 -11.34
N PHE A 30 -1.03 12.07 -10.55
CA PHE A 30 -1.68 10.84 -10.98
C PHE A 30 -3.11 11.07 -11.48
N ASP A 31 -3.52 12.33 -11.66
CA ASP A 31 -4.87 12.68 -12.08
C ASP A 31 -5.19 12.04 -13.44
N LYS A 32 -6.40 11.48 -13.48
CA LYS A 32 -6.94 10.62 -14.54
C LYS A 32 -6.97 11.27 -15.93
N GLU A 33 -6.83 12.60 -16.02
CA GLU A 33 -6.96 13.36 -17.27
C GLU A 33 -5.63 13.73 -17.93
N LYS A 34 -4.51 13.51 -17.24
CA LYS A 34 -3.17 13.91 -17.72
C LYS A 34 -2.24 12.72 -17.84
N GLU A 35 -2.20 12.15 -19.06
CA GLU A 35 -1.28 11.11 -19.52
C GLU A 35 -1.45 9.73 -18.86
N GLU A 36 -1.23 8.68 -19.66
CA GLU A 36 -1.09 7.30 -19.20
C GLU A 36 -0.03 7.25 -18.11
N SER A 37 -0.48 7.07 -16.87
CA SER A 37 0.43 6.89 -15.75
C SER A 37 1.37 5.71 -16.06
N LYS A 38 2.67 5.95 -16.00
CA LYS A 38 3.66 4.88 -16.12
C LYS A 38 3.58 3.86 -14.97
N VAL A 39 2.82 4.19 -13.92
CA VAL A 39 2.55 3.26 -12.82
C VAL A 39 1.49 2.27 -13.26
N LYS A 40 1.88 1.02 -13.42
CA LYS A 40 0.99 -0.08 -13.81
C LYS A 40 0.23 -0.70 -12.65
N GLY A 41 0.80 -0.65 -11.46
CA GLY A 41 0.17 -1.18 -10.25
C GLY A 41 0.91 -0.78 -8.97
N ALA A 42 0.25 -0.94 -7.84
CA ALA A 42 0.84 -0.72 -6.52
C ALA A 42 0.59 -1.91 -5.60
N ILE A 43 1.56 -2.22 -4.74
CA ILE A 43 1.50 -3.31 -3.76
C ILE A 43 1.82 -2.73 -2.39
N LEU A 44 0.86 -2.80 -1.49
CA LEU A 44 0.88 -2.20 -0.17
C LEU A 44 0.87 -3.32 0.88
N LEU A 45 1.99 -3.50 1.56
CA LEU A 45 2.17 -4.53 2.56
C LEU A 45 2.06 -3.91 3.96
N SER A 46 1.03 -4.28 4.72
CA SER A 46 0.81 -3.84 6.11
C SER A 46 0.99 -2.33 6.30
N GLY A 47 0.27 -1.53 5.51
CA GLY A 47 0.39 -0.08 5.49
C GLY A 47 -0.24 0.59 6.71
N ILE A 48 0.25 1.80 7.00
CA ILE A 48 -0.35 2.71 7.98
C ILE A 48 -1.26 3.66 7.22
N TYR A 49 -2.57 3.45 7.25
CA TYR A 49 -3.51 4.25 6.48
C TYR A 49 -4.18 5.35 7.31
N GLU A 50 -4.17 5.18 8.63
CA GLU A 50 -4.62 6.16 9.62
C GLU A 50 -3.46 6.47 10.58
N PRO A 51 -2.58 7.43 10.27
CA PRO A 51 -1.41 7.74 11.10
C PRO A 51 -1.74 8.13 12.54
N GLU A 52 -2.98 8.52 12.82
CA GLU A 52 -3.45 8.84 14.18
C GLU A 52 -3.24 7.66 15.15
N VAL A 53 -3.25 6.42 14.69
CA VAL A 53 -2.99 5.25 15.54
C VAL A 53 -1.56 5.24 16.10
N VAL A 54 -0.62 5.89 15.40
CA VAL A 54 0.79 5.93 15.81
C VAL A 54 1.01 6.88 16.98
N LEU A 55 0.13 7.87 17.20
CA LEU A 55 0.27 8.86 18.25
C LEU A 55 0.34 8.25 19.67
N GLY A 56 -0.30 7.10 19.86
CA GLY A 56 -0.32 6.37 21.13
C GLY A 56 0.71 5.25 21.26
N LEU A 57 1.61 5.09 20.29
CA LEU A 57 2.62 4.04 20.30
C LEU A 57 3.99 4.58 20.74
N ASP A 58 4.77 3.73 21.41
CA ASP A 58 6.12 4.09 21.90
C ASP A 58 7.03 4.59 20.75
N ILE A 59 6.88 4.05 19.56
CA ILE A 59 7.64 4.49 18.38
C ILE A 59 7.43 5.97 18.07
N ASN A 60 6.35 6.58 18.55
CA ASN A 60 6.11 7.99 18.30
C ASN A 60 7.09 8.93 19.04
N GLU A 61 7.80 8.44 20.04
CA GLU A 61 8.88 9.21 20.68
C GLU A 61 9.99 9.54 19.67
N ASP A 62 10.26 8.63 18.74
CA ASP A 62 11.25 8.81 17.66
C ASP A 62 10.67 9.56 16.45
N ILE A 63 9.47 9.20 16.02
CA ILE A 63 8.80 9.78 14.84
C ILE A 63 8.35 11.22 15.09
N ARG A 64 7.91 11.53 16.33
CA ARG A 64 7.43 12.85 16.75
C ARG A 64 6.22 13.33 15.94
N LEU A 65 5.35 12.42 15.59
CA LEU A 65 4.08 12.73 14.94
C LEU A 65 3.19 13.50 15.93
N ASN A 66 2.49 14.49 15.45
CA ASN A 66 1.47 15.23 16.22
C ASN A 66 0.11 15.13 15.51
N ASP A 67 -0.98 15.52 16.20
CA ASP A 67 -2.35 15.41 15.69
C ASP A 67 -2.52 16.07 14.32
N LYS A 68 -1.91 17.24 14.11
CA LYS A 68 -2.01 17.97 12.84
C LYS A 68 -1.34 17.18 11.71
N ILE A 69 -0.11 16.73 11.91
CA ILE A 69 0.62 15.96 10.90
C ILE A 69 -0.09 14.63 10.62
N ALA A 70 -0.52 13.91 11.67
CA ALA A 70 -1.25 12.67 11.54
C ALA A 70 -2.52 12.86 10.69
N SER A 71 -3.31 13.89 11.01
CA SER A 71 -4.53 14.21 10.26
C SER A 71 -4.22 14.63 8.81
N ASP A 72 -3.18 15.43 8.59
CA ASP A 72 -2.78 15.88 7.25
C ASP A 72 -2.25 14.73 6.38
N CYS A 73 -1.71 13.68 7.00
CA CYS A 73 -1.19 12.48 6.32
C CYS A 73 -2.18 11.31 6.30
N ASN A 74 -3.42 11.48 6.74
CA ASN A 74 -4.42 10.42 6.74
C ASN A 74 -4.91 10.13 5.31
N VAL A 75 -4.46 9.01 4.75
CA VAL A 75 -4.78 8.60 3.36
C VAL A 75 -6.20 8.06 3.20
N MET A 76 -6.90 7.72 4.29
CA MET A 76 -8.34 7.43 4.23
C MET A 76 -9.15 8.62 3.74
N ARG A 77 -8.65 9.84 3.99
CA ARG A 77 -9.27 11.11 3.58
C ARG A 77 -8.79 11.61 2.22
N LYS A 78 -7.81 10.90 1.64
CA LYS A 78 -7.17 11.25 0.35
C LYS A 78 -7.17 10.02 -0.56
N PRO A 79 -8.34 9.66 -1.11
CA PRO A 79 -8.43 8.47 -1.94
C PRO A 79 -7.49 8.56 -3.14
N PRO A 80 -6.99 7.42 -3.65
CA PRO A 80 -6.12 7.40 -4.82
C PRO A 80 -6.75 8.05 -6.04
N LEU A 81 -5.95 8.84 -6.77
CA LEU A 81 -6.33 9.46 -8.05
C LEU A 81 -5.91 8.61 -9.25
N THR A 82 -5.10 7.60 -9.05
CA THR A 82 -4.69 6.65 -10.10
C THR A 82 -5.87 5.81 -10.62
N LYS A 83 -5.67 5.19 -11.80
CA LYS A 83 -6.53 4.09 -12.30
C LYS A 83 -5.86 2.73 -12.18
N SER A 84 -4.60 2.70 -11.74
CA SER A 84 -3.81 1.48 -11.65
C SER A 84 -4.36 0.55 -10.57
N PRO A 85 -4.40 -0.76 -10.82
CA PRO A 85 -4.77 -1.76 -9.83
C PRO A 85 -3.88 -1.69 -8.58
N ILE A 86 -4.46 -2.02 -7.43
CA ILE A 86 -3.77 -2.00 -6.15
C ILE A 86 -3.92 -3.37 -5.48
N MET A 87 -2.82 -3.96 -5.03
CA MET A 87 -2.80 -5.10 -4.12
C MET A 87 -2.53 -4.60 -2.70
N ILE A 88 -3.37 -4.98 -1.75
CA ILE A 88 -3.22 -4.63 -0.33
C ILE A 88 -3.15 -5.92 0.46
N CYS A 89 -2.06 -6.11 1.20
CA CYS A 89 -1.84 -7.29 2.02
C CYS A 89 -1.56 -6.90 3.47
N VAL A 90 -2.03 -7.70 4.41
CA VAL A 90 -1.79 -7.54 5.85
C VAL A 90 -1.58 -8.92 6.47
N GLY A 91 -0.73 -9.03 7.47
CA GLY A 91 -0.51 -10.27 8.19
C GLY A 91 -1.71 -10.63 9.08
N GLY A 92 -2.07 -11.91 9.12
CA GLY A 92 -3.17 -12.41 9.95
C GLY A 92 -2.87 -12.38 11.45
N ASP A 93 -1.59 -12.40 11.83
CA ASP A 93 -1.11 -12.30 13.21
C ASP A 93 -0.81 -10.84 13.65
N GLU A 94 -1.18 -9.86 12.84
CA GLU A 94 -1.08 -8.45 13.23
C GLU A 94 -2.24 -8.04 14.15
N PRO A 95 -2.09 -6.96 14.94
CA PRO A 95 -3.19 -6.45 15.75
C PRO A 95 -4.44 -6.17 14.91
N GLU A 96 -5.63 -6.48 15.44
CA GLU A 96 -6.90 -6.31 14.72
C GLU A 96 -7.08 -4.91 14.14
N GLY A 97 -6.61 -3.86 14.84
CA GLY A 97 -6.65 -2.48 14.33
C GLY A 97 -5.84 -2.28 13.04
N TRP A 98 -4.76 -3.06 12.84
CA TRP A 98 -3.95 -3.04 11.61
C TRP A 98 -4.68 -3.73 10.46
N ILE A 99 -5.28 -4.87 10.75
CA ILE A 99 -6.09 -5.63 9.78
C ILE A 99 -7.29 -4.79 9.36
N ASP A 100 -7.98 -4.17 10.32
CA ASP A 100 -9.17 -3.37 10.07
C ASP A 100 -8.87 -2.12 9.23
N GLN A 101 -7.82 -1.35 9.55
CA GLN A 101 -7.46 -0.19 8.73
C GLN A 101 -7.08 -0.58 7.29
N SER A 102 -6.42 -1.74 7.11
CA SER A 102 -6.07 -2.25 5.78
C SER A 102 -7.33 -2.62 4.98
N ARG A 103 -8.30 -3.26 5.62
CA ARG A 103 -9.61 -3.58 5.02
C ARG A 103 -10.36 -2.31 4.62
N ARG A 104 -10.46 -1.32 5.52
CA ARG A 104 -11.14 -0.05 5.25
C ARG A 104 -10.47 0.74 4.12
N TYR A 105 -9.14 0.74 4.05
CA TYR A 105 -8.44 1.39 2.96
C TYR A 105 -8.71 0.71 1.61
N ALA A 106 -8.80 -0.62 1.59
CA ALA A 106 -9.21 -1.36 0.39
C ALA A 106 -10.63 -0.94 -0.08
N GLU A 107 -11.55 -0.69 0.85
CA GLU A 107 -12.89 -0.18 0.54
C GLU A 107 -12.87 1.25 0.02
N VAL A 108 -12.04 2.13 0.59
CA VAL A 108 -11.81 3.49 0.07
C VAL A 108 -11.33 3.42 -1.38
N CYS A 109 -10.36 2.56 -1.69
CA CYS A 109 -9.88 2.38 -3.06
C CYS A 109 -10.98 1.86 -4.00
N ARG A 110 -11.76 0.87 -3.58
CA ARG A 110 -12.88 0.31 -4.36
C ARG A 110 -13.96 1.35 -4.63
N SER A 111 -14.22 2.26 -3.68
CA SER A 111 -15.19 3.35 -3.85
C SER A 111 -14.80 4.33 -4.96
N GLN A 112 -13.53 4.38 -5.35
CA GLN A 112 -12.99 5.12 -6.49
C GLN A 112 -13.01 4.32 -7.80
N ASN A 113 -13.70 3.17 -7.83
CA ASN A 113 -13.74 2.23 -8.96
C ASN A 113 -12.36 1.64 -9.31
N LEU A 114 -11.47 1.51 -8.33
CA LEU A 114 -10.20 0.83 -8.52
C LEU A 114 -10.35 -0.70 -8.42
N SER A 115 -9.56 -1.41 -9.21
CA SER A 115 -9.37 -2.85 -9.02
C SER A 115 -8.48 -3.06 -7.81
N VAL A 116 -9.01 -3.72 -6.77
CA VAL A 116 -8.30 -3.94 -5.50
C VAL A 116 -8.28 -5.43 -5.16
N ASP A 117 -7.05 -5.95 -5.05
CA ASP A 117 -6.73 -7.28 -4.55
C ASP A 117 -6.39 -7.15 -3.06
N PHE A 118 -7.28 -7.62 -2.16
CA PHE A 118 -7.07 -7.54 -0.71
C PHE A 118 -6.84 -8.92 -0.14
N GLN A 119 -5.74 -9.10 0.61
CA GLN A 119 -5.35 -10.37 1.19
C GLN A 119 -4.96 -10.22 2.68
N ILE A 120 -5.50 -11.11 3.52
CA ILE A 120 -4.98 -11.37 4.86
C ILE A 120 -4.09 -12.60 4.73
N VAL A 121 -2.84 -12.47 5.11
CA VAL A 121 -1.83 -13.53 4.96
C VAL A 121 -1.73 -14.29 6.27
N GLU A 122 -2.27 -15.50 6.30
CA GLU A 122 -2.22 -16.38 7.48
C GLU A 122 -0.78 -16.65 7.90
N ASP A 123 -0.56 -16.87 9.19
CA ASP A 123 0.75 -17.15 9.80
C ASP A 123 1.83 -16.08 9.53
N ALA A 124 1.41 -14.85 9.27
CA ALA A 124 2.30 -13.72 9.07
C ALA A 124 2.00 -12.58 10.04
N ASN A 125 3.03 -12.08 10.71
CA ASN A 125 2.99 -10.83 11.46
C ASN A 125 3.59 -9.68 10.64
N HIS A 126 3.63 -8.48 11.21
CA HIS A 126 4.13 -7.27 10.54
C HIS A 126 5.51 -7.44 9.88
N PHE A 127 6.42 -8.17 10.49
CA PHE A 127 7.79 -8.37 9.99
C PHE A 127 7.89 -9.59 9.07
N SER A 128 7.33 -10.74 9.47
CA SER A 128 7.39 -11.95 8.67
C SER A 128 6.61 -11.85 7.36
N LEU A 129 5.68 -10.90 7.24
CA LEU A 129 5.00 -10.58 5.99
C LEU A 129 5.99 -10.25 4.85
N LEU A 130 7.14 -9.62 5.18
CA LEU A 130 8.20 -9.37 4.20
C LEU A 130 8.86 -10.68 3.72
N ASP A 131 9.10 -11.64 4.63
CA ASP A 131 9.63 -12.94 4.26
C ASP A 131 8.67 -13.67 3.31
N HIS A 132 7.36 -13.60 3.61
CA HIS A 132 6.31 -14.17 2.75
C HIS A 132 6.26 -13.49 1.37
N ALA A 133 6.53 -12.18 1.31
CA ALA A 133 6.52 -11.42 0.06
C ALA A 133 7.79 -11.68 -0.79
N MET A 134 8.95 -11.90 -0.15
CA MET A 134 10.24 -11.97 -0.84
C MET A 134 10.71 -13.39 -1.17
N ASN A 135 10.19 -14.41 -0.52
CA ASN A 135 10.59 -15.79 -0.71
C ASN A 135 9.58 -16.55 -1.57
N SER A 136 10.04 -17.17 -2.66
CA SER A 136 9.24 -17.92 -3.63
C SER A 136 8.53 -19.15 -3.06
N ASP A 137 8.89 -19.62 -1.87
CA ASP A 137 8.22 -20.74 -1.22
C ASP A 137 6.83 -20.36 -0.71
N TYR A 138 6.60 -19.07 -0.43
CA TYR A 138 5.34 -18.57 0.09
C TYR A 138 4.32 -18.21 -1.01
N VAL A 139 3.05 -18.37 -0.66
CA VAL A 139 1.92 -18.06 -1.56
C VAL A 139 1.87 -16.55 -1.87
N LEU A 140 2.18 -15.69 -0.89
CA LEU A 140 2.16 -14.24 -1.11
C LEU A 140 3.14 -13.81 -2.20
N ASN A 141 4.36 -14.35 -2.22
CA ASN A 141 5.32 -14.05 -3.28
C ASN A 141 4.76 -14.41 -4.66
N LYS A 142 4.16 -15.60 -4.80
CA LYS A 142 3.54 -16.06 -6.05
C LYS A 142 2.41 -15.13 -6.48
N ASN A 143 1.54 -14.72 -5.54
CA ASN A 143 0.44 -13.79 -5.80
C ASN A 143 0.95 -12.42 -6.27
N ILE A 144 2.04 -11.91 -5.66
CA ILE A 144 2.69 -10.66 -6.08
C ILE A 144 3.22 -10.77 -7.52
N ILE A 145 3.94 -11.84 -7.82
CA ILE A 145 4.48 -12.08 -9.17
C ILE A 145 3.36 -12.20 -10.20
N ASP A 146 2.28 -12.90 -9.87
CA ASP A 146 1.14 -13.06 -10.77
C ASP A 146 0.38 -11.74 -10.96
N PHE A 147 0.27 -10.92 -9.91
CA PHE A 147 -0.27 -9.57 -10.01
C PHE A 147 0.55 -8.71 -10.98
N ILE A 148 1.87 -8.72 -10.86
CA ILE A 148 2.77 -7.97 -11.74
C ILE A 148 2.63 -8.46 -13.19
N LYS A 149 2.73 -9.78 -13.43
CA LYS A 149 2.66 -10.38 -14.78
C LYS A 149 1.33 -10.13 -15.49
N ARG A 150 0.23 -10.04 -14.75
CA ARG A 150 -1.10 -9.76 -15.31
C ARG A 150 -1.23 -8.35 -15.85
N LEU A 151 -0.40 -7.42 -15.35
CA LEU A 151 -0.46 -5.99 -15.67
C LEU A 151 0.70 -5.52 -16.57
N ASP A 152 1.70 -6.37 -16.81
CA ASP A 152 2.84 -6.09 -17.68
C ASP A 152 2.51 -6.39 -19.14
#